data_1960718c54ba1ed8299f99a5131e175e
#
_entry.id   1960718c54ba1ed8299f99a5131e175e
#
_cell.length_a   1.000
_cell.length_b   1.000
_cell.length_c   1.000
_cell.angle_alpha   90.00
_cell.angle_beta   90.00
_cell.angle_gamma   90.00
#
_symmetry.space_group_name_H-M   'P 1'
#
loop_
_entity.id
_entity.type
_entity.pdbx_description
1 polymer ?
#
loop_
_entity_poly.entity_id
_entity_poly.type
_entity_poly.pdbx_seq_one_letter_code
_entity_poly.pdbx_strand_id
1 'polypeptide(L)'
;MRVGKSLLQIEPFMKIEKNMAVTVRYTVADSLGKVLDKSDAPMVYLHGGYGNTFAKIEAALEGQSAGFQTKVQLQPADAFGERDEGLLLSIPKTQFPPGVKVGGELQGRSDDGEEQTFLVVKIKGDTVMLDGNHPMAGKVLNFSLAVTNVRAASEEEITHGHVHGEHGHQH
;
A
#
# COMPACT_ATOMS: atom_id res chain seq x y z
N MET A 1 -34.30 29.97 15.80
CA MET A 1 -33.61 29.54 15.51
C MET A 1 -33.20 29.00 15.58
N ARG A 2 -33.41 28.71 15.34
CA ARG A 2 -32.80 28.13 14.98
C ARG A 2 -32.29 27.40 14.83
N VAL A 3 -32.78 27.22 14.81
CA VAL A 3 -32.04 26.51 14.36
C VAL A 3 -31.49 25.93 14.35
N GLY A 4 -31.82 26.02 14.20
CA GLY A 4 -30.95 25.52 13.81
C GLY A 4 -30.58 24.85 13.98
N LYS A 5 -30.90 24.79 14.02
CA LYS A 5 -30.34 24.22 13.94
C LYS A 5 -29.94 23.46 13.98
N SER A 6 -30.27 23.41 14.02
CA SER A 6 -29.59 22.74 13.82
C SER A 6 -29.30 21.98 13.77
N LEU A 7 -29.74 22.01 13.68
CA LEU A 7 -29.18 21.39 13.39
C LEU A 7 -28.74 20.73 13.34
N LEU A 8 -29.05 20.84 13.17
CA LEU A 8 -28.38 20.31 12.99
C LEU A 8 -27.82 19.66 12.93
N GLN A 9 -27.61 19.69 12.84
CA GLN A 9 -26.92 19.08 12.65
C GLN A 9 -26.61 18.33 12.60
N ILE A 10 -26.38 18.22 12.58
CA ILE A 10 -26.13 17.53 12.55
C ILE A 10 -25.26 16.88 12.04
N GLU A 11 -24.90 16.49 12.19
CA GLU A 11 -24.05 16.02 11.97
C GLU A 11 -23.38 15.46 11.32
N PRO A 12 -23.07 15.31 11.14
CA PRO A 12 -22.64 14.11 10.75
C PRO A 12 -21.41 13.86 10.08
N PHE A 13 -20.44 14.59 10.16
CA PHE A 13 -19.13 14.23 9.68
C PHE A 13 -18.42 13.39 10.71
N MET A 14 -18.20 12.12 10.39
CA MET A 14 -17.38 11.28 11.24
C MET A 14 -15.93 11.57 10.96
N LYS A 15 -15.16 11.73 12.01
CA LYS A 15 -13.74 11.98 11.87
C LYS A 15 -12.97 10.67 11.92
N ILE A 16 -11.85 10.66 11.25
CA ILE A 16 -11.00 9.47 11.22
C ILE A 16 -10.33 9.34 12.58
N GLU A 17 -10.68 8.29 13.29
CA GLU A 17 -10.13 7.97 14.60
C GLU A 17 -9.85 6.49 14.66
N LYS A 18 -9.24 6.04 15.74
CA LYS A 18 -9.01 4.62 15.93
C LYS A 18 -10.31 3.84 15.79
N ASN A 19 -10.22 2.71 15.13
CA ASN A 19 -11.34 1.79 14.91
C ASN A 19 -12.40 2.32 13.95
N MET A 20 -11.97 3.18 13.03
CA MET A 20 -12.82 3.63 11.95
C MET A 20 -12.40 2.95 10.66
N ALA A 21 -13.38 2.64 9.82
CA ALA A 21 -13.10 2.12 8.48
C ALA A 21 -13.10 3.32 7.53
N VAL A 22 -11.98 3.51 6.84
CA VAL A 22 -11.76 4.69 6.02
C VAL A 22 -11.65 4.26 4.57
N THR A 23 -12.45 4.88 3.71
CA THR A 23 -12.40 4.63 2.28
C THR A 23 -11.64 5.79 1.63
N VAL A 24 -10.60 5.46 0.89
CA VAL A 24 -9.73 6.47 0.32
C VAL A 24 -9.33 6.08 -1.10
N ARG A 25 -9.28 7.07 -1.99
CA ARG A 25 -8.71 6.90 -3.32
C ARG A 25 -7.30 7.41 -3.28
N TYR A 26 -6.40 6.73 -3.98
CA TYR A 26 -4.99 7.12 -3.93
C TYR A 26 -4.34 7.05 -5.30
N THR A 27 -3.29 7.84 -5.45
CA THR A 27 -2.38 7.77 -6.58
C THR A 27 -0.98 7.84 -6.00
N VAL A 28 -0.09 6.97 -6.49
CA VAL A 28 1.30 6.94 -6.03
C VAL A 28 2.18 7.35 -7.20
N ALA A 29 3.03 8.34 -6.97
CA ALA A 29 3.96 8.81 -7.99
C ALA A 29 5.38 8.81 -7.43
N ASP A 30 6.37 8.71 -8.32
CA ASP A 30 7.75 8.81 -7.90
C ASP A 30 8.16 10.27 -7.76
N SER A 31 9.43 10.52 -7.43
CA SER A 31 9.92 11.88 -7.19
C SER A 31 9.93 12.73 -8.45
N LEU A 32 9.81 12.11 -9.61
CA LEU A 32 9.75 12.84 -10.89
C LEU A 32 8.32 13.08 -11.36
N GLY A 33 7.33 12.63 -10.56
CA GLY A 33 5.94 12.82 -10.92
C GLY A 33 5.34 11.72 -11.76
N LYS A 34 6.10 10.67 -12.03
CA LYS A 34 5.58 9.55 -12.81
C LYS A 34 4.65 8.71 -11.94
N VAL A 35 3.44 8.47 -12.41
CA VAL A 35 2.47 7.67 -11.66
C VAL A 35 2.91 6.21 -11.70
N LEU A 36 3.07 5.63 -10.53
CA LEU A 36 3.49 4.23 -10.38
C LEU A 36 2.31 3.32 -10.09
N ASP A 37 1.29 3.85 -9.43
CA ASP A 37 0.11 3.07 -9.10
C ASP A 37 -1.04 4.03 -8.87
N LYS A 38 -2.25 3.55 -9.16
CA LYS A 38 -3.45 4.35 -8.98
C LYS A 38 -4.58 3.39 -8.65
N SER A 39 -5.39 3.76 -7.67
CA SER A 39 -6.50 2.89 -7.28
C SER A 39 -7.59 2.93 -8.35
N ASP A 40 -7.95 1.75 -8.86
CA ASP A 40 -9.10 1.63 -9.76
C ASP A 40 -10.39 1.70 -8.96
N ALA A 41 -10.37 1.15 -7.76
CA ALA A 41 -11.47 1.22 -6.82
C ALA A 41 -10.92 1.79 -5.52
N PRO A 42 -11.78 2.43 -4.73
CA PRO A 42 -11.31 2.98 -3.45
C PRO A 42 -10.76 1.88 -2.55
N MET A 43 -9.71 2.20 -1.84
CA MET A 43 -9.16 1.32 -0.83
C MET A 43 -9.88 1.57 0.48
N VAL A 44 -10.21 0.51 1.21
CA VAL A 44 -10.80 0.64 2.55
C VAL A 44 -9.82 0.05 3.55
N TYR A 45 -9.52 0.81 4.61
CA TYR A 45 -8.60 0.30 5.61
C TYR A 45 -9.14 0.59 7.01
N LEU A 46 -8.66 -0.20 7.98
CA LEU A 46 -9.00 0.01 9.39
C LEU A 46 -7.94 0.92 10.00
N HIS A 47 -8.39 2.07 10.50
CA HIS A 47 -7.52 3.09 11.07
C HIS A 47 -7.22 2.79 12.53
N GLY A 48 -6.00 3.02 12.96
CA GLY A 48 -5.66 2.91 14.37
C GLY A 48 -4.44 2.07 14.66
N GLY A 49 -3.53 1.93 13.71
CA GLY A 49 -2.28 1.22 13.96
C GLY A 49 -2.37 -0.27 13.74
N TYR A 50 -3.32 -0.72 12.93
CA TYR A 50 -3.49 -2.15 12.62
C TYR A 50 -2.56 -2.60 11.49
N GLY A 51 -1.78 -1.68 10.93
CA GLY A 51 -0.85 -2.06 9.87
C GLY A 51 -1.51 -2.23 8.51
N ASN A 52 -2.72 -1.73 8.33
CA ASN A 52 -3.43 -1.82 7.05
C ASN A 52 -2.84 -0.88 6.01
N THR A 53 -2.24 0.23 6.45
CA THR A 53 -1.57 1.17 5.55
C THR A 53 -0.38 1.77 6.28
N PHE A 54 0.38 2.60 5.58
CA PHE A 54 1.61 3.16 6.17
C PHE A 54 1.27 4.12 7.31
N ALA A 55 2.10 4.10 8.35
CA ALA A 55 1.87 4.90 9.54
C ALA A 55 1.74 6.39 9.24
N LYS A 56 2.55 6.90 8.32
CA LYS A 56 2.48 8.32 7.98
C LYS A 56 1.22 8.68 7.21
N ILE A 57 0.66 7.73 6.47
CA ILE A 57 -0.63 7.95 5.81
C ILE A 57 -1.72 8.02 6.87
N GLU A 58 -1.70 7.11 7.85
CA GLU A 58 -2.66 7.18 8.94
C GLU A 58 -2.56 8.50 9.69
N ALA A 59 -1.33 8.94 9.97
CA ALA A 59 -1.12 10.20 10.68
C ALA A 59 -1.66 11.39 9.89
N ALA A 60 -1.49 11.37 8.58
CA ALA A 60 -1.96 12.47 7.74
C ALA A 60 -3.49 12.54 7.69
N LEU A 61 -4.15 11.40 7.85
CA LEU A 61 -5.60 11.33 7.76
C LEU A 61 -6.28 11.41 9.13
N GLU A 62 -5.53 11.29 10.21
CA GLU A 62 -6.09 11.32 11.56
C GLU A 62 -6.88 12.62 11.78
N GLY A 63 -8.10 12.48 12.26
CA GLY A 63 -8.94 13.64 12.58
C GLY A 63 -9.63 14.29 11.39
N GLN A 64 -9.42 13.77 10.20
CA GLN A 64 -10.05 14.34 9.01
C GLN A 64 -11.37 13.64 8.73
N SER A 65 -12.12 14.13 7.76
CA SER A 65 -13.42 13.55 7.43
C SER A 65 -13.55 13.36 5.94
N ALA A 66 -14.68 12.76 5.51
CA ALA A 66 -14.92 12.54 4.10
C ALA A 66 -14.83 13.85 3.33
N GLY A 67 -14.19 13.81 2.17
CA GLY A 67 -13.95 14.99 1.35
C GLY A 67 -12.54 15.56 1.50
N PHE A 68 -11.82 15.13 2.53
CA PHE A 68 -10.45 15.61 2.75
C PHE A 68 -9.53 15.08 1.65
N GLN A 69 -8.66 15.95 1.15
CA GLN A 69 -7.67 15.57 0.17
C GLN A 69 -6.32 16.08 0.64
N THR A 70 -5.29 15.28 0.42
CA THR A 70 -3.95 15.68 0.82
C THR A 70 -2.91 14.93 -0.01
N LYS A 71 -1.68 15.37 0.11
CA LYS A 71 -0.54 14.68 -0.48
C LYS A 71 0.45 14.38 0.63
N VAL A 72 1.00 13.18 0.59
CA VAL A 72 1.96 12.73 1.60
C VAL A 72 3.18 12.19 0.87
N GLN A 73 4.35 12.70 1.23
CA GLN A 73 5.59 12.18 0.68
C GLN A 73 6.17 11.19 1.69
N LEU A 74 6.48 9.99 1.22
CA LEU A 74 7.06 8.95 2.07
C LEU A 74 8.48 8.67 1.62
N GLN A 75 9.40 8.65 2.59
CA GLN A 75 10.75 8.17 2.34
C GLN A 75 10.74 6.65 2.26
N PRO A 76 11.76 6.03 1.67
CA PRO A 76 11.74 4.56 1.57
C PRO A 76 11.49 3.87 2.90
N ALA A 77 12.11 4.33 3.98
CA ALA A 77 11.94 3.70 5.28
C ALA A 77 10.51 3.78 5.81
N ASP A 78 9.73 4.74 5.33
CA ASP A 78 8.34 4.92 5.76
C ASP A 78 7.34 4.22 4.84
N ALA A 79 7.84 3.63 3.77
CA ALA A 79 6.97 3.00 2.75
C ALA A 79 7.40 1.55 2.53
N PHE A 80 7.97 1.25 1.37
CA PHE A 80 8.32 -0.13 1.04
C PHE A 80 9.74 -0.51 1.46
N GLY A 81 10.41 0.36 2.18
CA GLY A 81 11.73 0.09 2.70
C GLY A 81 12.83 0.41 1.70
N GLU A 82 14.06 0.36 2.20
CA GLU A 82 15.23 0.56 1.36
C GLU A 82 15.46 -0.68 0.52
N ARG A 83 16.20 -0.50 -0.56
CA ARG A 83 16.58 -1.67 -1.35
C ARG A 83 17.60 -2.47 -0.55
N ASP A 84 17.45 -3.79 -0.61
CA ASP A 84 18.35 -4.71 0.08
C ASP A 84 19.20 -5.39 -0.98
N GLU A 85 20.49 -5.11 -0.99
CA GLU A 85 21.38 -5.71 -1.97
C GLU A 85 21.53 -7.22 -1.76
N GLY A 86 21.20 -7.71 -0.57
CA GLY A 86 21.16 -9.14 -0.34
C GLY A 86 20.07 -9.87 -1.12
N LEU A 87 19.11 -9.12 -1.67
CA LEU A 87 18.06 -9.69 -2.50
C LEU A 87 18.41 -9.67 -4.00
N LEU A 88 19.60 -9.19 -4.34
CA LEU A 88 20.12 -9.24 -5.71
C LEU A 88 20.91 -10.54 -5.85
N LEU A 89 20.48 -11.39 -6.77
CA LEU A 89 21.09 -12.71 -6.94
C LEU A 89 21.60 -12.86 -8.36
N SER A 90 22.71 -13.61 -8.48
CA SER A 90 23.26 -14.01 -9.78
C SER A 90 23.25 -15.52 -9.81
N ILE A 91 22.49 -16.11 -10.71
CA ILE A 91 22.30 -17.55 -10.76
C ILE A 91 22.56 -18.06 -12.16
N PRO A 92 23.24 -19.21 -12.31
CA PRO A 92 23.48 -19.75 -13.64
C PRO A 92 22.19 -19.99 -14.41
N LYS A 93 22.21 -19.64 -15.67
CA LYS A 93 21.05 -19.79 -16.54
C LYS A 93 20.58 -21.23 -16.63
N THR A 94 21.50 -22.18 -16.47
CA THR A 94 21.17 -23.60 -16.53
C THR A 94 20.22 -24.06 -15.44
N GLN A 95 20.06 -23.27 -14.39
CA GLN A 95 19.14 -23.61 -13.29
C GLN A 95 17.73 -23.14 -13.52
N PHE A 96 17.47 -22.53 -14.67
CA PHE A 96 16.15 -22.01 -14.99
C PHE A 96 15.49 -22.79 -16.11
N PRO A 97 14.15 -22.83 -16.13
CA PRO A 97 13.46 -23.43 -17.27
C PRO A 97 13.68 -22.60 -18.52
N PRO A 98 13.47 -23.20 -19.70
CA PRO A 98 13.54 -22.44 -20.93
C PRO A 98 12.55 -21.29 -20.91
N GLY A 99 12.91 -20.20 -21.59
CA GLY A 99 12.01 -19.07 -21.70
C GLY A 99 12.21 -17.97 -20.71
N VAL A 100 13.20 -18.11 -19.81
CA VAL A 100 13.50 -17.01 -18.88
C VAL A 100 14.00 -15.81 -19.68
N LYS A 101 13.46 -14.64 -19.35
CA LYS A 101 13.83 -13.42 -20.08
C LYS A 101 13.76 -12.21 -19.18
N VAL A 102 14.46 -11.16 -19.57
CA VAL A 102 14.46 -9.90 -18.84
C VAL A 102 13.03 -9.35 -18.75
N GLY A 103 12.64 -8.90 -17.56
CA GLY A 103 11.30 -8.41 -17.32
C GLY A 103 10.36 -9.47 -16.79
N GLY A 104 10.75 -10.73 -16.84
CA GLY A 104 9.93 -11.81 -16.31
C GLY A 104 10.07 -11.94 -14.81
N GLU A 105 9.11 -12.63 -14.19
CA GLU A 105 9.14 -12.87 -12.76
C GLU A 105 9.32 -14.35 -12.50
N LEU A 106 10.03 -14.65 -11.44
CA LEU A 106 10.29 -16.03 -11.02
C LEU A 106 9.96 -16.16 -9.55
N GLN A 107 9.45 -17.34 -9.18
CA GLN A 107 9.19 -17.65 -7.78
C GLN A 107 10.37 -18.45 -7.23
N GLY A 108 10.85 -18.02 -6.07
CA GLY A 108 11.92 -18.73 -5.39
C GLY A 108 11.58 -18.92 -3.93
N ARG A 109 12.44 -19.64 -3.25
CA ARG A 109 12.30 -19.85 -1.82
C ARG A 109 13.55 -19.36 -1.11
N SER A 110 13.34 -18.63 -0.02
CA SER A 110 14.43 -18.22 0.83
C SER A 110 14.87 -19.38 1.72
N ASP A 111 15.98 -19.20 2.41
CA ASP A 111 16.55 -20.25 3.27
C ASP A 111 15.59 -20.64 4.39
N ASP A 112 14.75 -19.74 4.82
CA ASP A 112 13.77 -20.02 5.88
C ASP A 112 12.47 -20.60 5.34
N GLY A 113 12.43 -20.92 4.05
CA GLY A 113 11.27 -21.59 3.45
C GLY A 113 10.18 -20.68 2.93
N GLU A 114 10.37 -19.39 3.04
CA GLU A 114 9.36 -18.44 2.53
C GLU A 114 9.49 -18.27 1.03
N GLU A 115 8.34 -18.18 0.38
CA GLU A 115 8.32 -17.93 -1.06
C GLU A 115 8.58 -16.46 -1.33
N GLN A 116 9.32 -16.21 -2.40
CA GLN A 116 9.63 -14.85 -2.78
C GLN A 116 9.63 -14.72 -4.28
N THR A 117 9.12 -13.59 -4.77
CA THR A 117 9.10 -13.30 -6.20
C THR A 117 10.34 -12.49 -6.55
N PHE A 118 11.00 -12.90 -7.63
CA PHE A 118 12.18 -12.22 -8.14
C PHE A 118 11.89 -11.71 -9.53
N LEU A 119 12.36 -10.51 -9.81
CA LEU A 119 12.31 -9.94 -11.16
C LEU A 119 13.61 -10.24 -11.88
N VAL A 120 13.53 -10.70 -13.12
CA VAL A 120 14.73 -10.90 -13.94
C VAL A 120 15.11 -9.54 -14.49
N VAL A 121 16.23 -8.99 -14.00
CA VAL A 121 16.63 -7.64 -14.39
C VAL A 121 17.67 -7.62 -15.49
N LYS A 122 18.43 -8.72 -15.64
CA LYS A 122 19.45 -8.78 -16.66
C LYS A 122 19.86 -10.22 -16.90
N ILE A 123 20.15 -10.56 -18.14
CA ILE A 123 20.76 -11.84 -18.49
C ILE A 123 22.06 -11.50 -19.20
N LYS A 124 23.16 -11.97 -18.63
CA LYS A 124 24.47 -11.71 -19.19
C LYS A 124 25.20 -13.04 -19.40
N GLY A 125 25.28 -13.45 -20.67
CA GLY A 125 25.88 -14.73 -20.95
C GLY A 125 25.12 -15.87 -20.33
N ASP A 126 25.77 -16.60 -19.46
CA ASP A 126 25.17 -17.75 -18.78
C ASP A 126 24.64 -17.40 -17.39
N THR A 127 24.59 -16.13 -17.04
CA THR A 127 24.18 -15.69 -15.73
C THR A 127 22.89 -14.89 -15.81
N VAL A 128 21.92 -15.22 -14.95
CA VAL A 128 20.67 -14.49 -14.81
C VAL A 128 20.74 -13.69 -13.52
N MET A 129 20.50 -12.38 -13.61
CA MET A 129 20.52 -11.50 -12.45
C MET A 129 19.10 -11.22 -12.00
N LEU A 130 18.83 -11.49 -10.75
CA LEU A 130 17.50 -11.40 -10.15
C LEU A 130 17.48 -10.33 -9.07
N ASP A 131 16.32 -9.70 -8.93
CA ASP A 131 16.08 -8.69 -7.91
C ASP A 131 14.83 -9.08 -7.13
N GLY A 132 14.99 -9.37 -5.86
CA GLY A 132 13.88 -9.74 -4.99
C GLY A 132 13.27 -8.56 -4.24
N ASN A 133 13.74 -7.35 -4.49
CA ASN A 133 13.19 -6.17 -3.82
C ASN A 133 11.80 -5.85 -4.36
N HIS A 134 10.99 -5.25 -3.50
CA HIS A 134 9.70 -4.72 -3.95
C HIS A 134 9.96 -3.68 -5.05
N PRO A 135 9.13 -3.63 -6.09
CA PRO A 135 9.37 -2.68 -7.19
C PRO A 135 9.49 -1.23 -6.74
N MET A 136 8.86 -0.88 -5.64
CA MET A 136 8.90 0.49 -5.11
C MET A 136 9.90 0.68 -3.97
N ALA A 137 10.66 -0.36 -3.63
CA ALA A 137 11.68 -0.24 -2.58
C ALA A 137 12.75 0.76 -3.02
N GLY A 138 13.24 1.53 -2.07
CA GLY A 138 14.29 2.52 -2.32
C GLY A 138 13.80 3.78 -3.00
N LYS A 139 12.50 3.93 -3.19
CA LYS A 139 11.94 5.09 -3.87
C LYS A 139 11.25 6.02 -2.87
N VAL A 140 11.43 7.32 -3.10
CA VAL A 140 10.61 8.33 -2.43
C VAL A 140 9.27 8.34 -3.17
N LEU A 141 8.19 8.20 -2.43
CA LEU A 141 6.86 8.09 -3.02
C LEU A 141 5.99 9.27 -2.62
N ASN A 142 5.24 9.78 -3.58
CA ASN A 142 4.29 10.85 -3.35
C ASN A 142 2.90 10.28 -3.49
N PHE A 143 2.16 10.25 -2.38
CA PHE A 143 0.80 9.75 -2.36
C PHE A 143 -0.17 10.91 -2.44
N SER A 144 -1.10 10.84 -3.38
CA SER A 144 -2.25 11.75 -3.42
C SER A 144 -3.42 10.98 -2.87
N LEU A 145 -4.06 11.51 -1.84
CA LEU A 145 -5.10 10.81 -1.10
C LEU A 145 -6.39 11.62 -1.11
N ALA A 146 -7.51 10.94 -1.28
CA ALA A 146 -8.83 11.57 -1.22
C ALA A 146 -9.76 10.68 -0.41
N VAL A 147 -10.18 11.16 0.75
CA VAL A 147 -11.07 10.40 1.63
C VAL A 147 -12.49 10.51 1.08
N THR A 148 -13.10 9.37 0.79
CA THR A 148 -14.45 9.36 0.24
C THR A 148 -15.50 8.93 1.25
N ASN A 149 -15.11 8.18 2.28
CA ASN A 149 -16.07 7.75 3.30
C ASN A 149 -15.35 7.40 4.59
N VAL A 150 -16.02 7.64 5.71
CA VAL A 150 -15.53 7.27 7.03
C VAL A 150 -16.71 6.68 7.79
N ARG A 151 -16.54 5.49 8.34
CA ARG A 151 -17.57 4.86 9.17
C ARG A 151 -16.94 4.15 10.35
N ALA A 152 -17.74 3.91 11.37
CA ALA A 152 -17.27 3.11 12.49
C ALA A 152 -17.08 1.66 12.02
N ALA A 153 -15.99 1.05 12.44
CA ALA A 153 -15.76 -0.36 12.13
C ALA A 153 -16.65 -1.22 13.02
N SER A 154 -16.98 -2.42 12.51
CA SER A 154 -17.74 -3.37 13.33
C SER A 154 -16.80 -4.03 14.34
N GLU A 155 -17.38 -4.65 15.36
CA GLU A 155 -16.57 -5.37 16.33
C GLU A 155 -15.78 -6.50 15.68
N GLU A 156 -16.36 -7.13 14.68
CA GLU A 156 -15.69 -8.19 13.96
C GLU A 156 -14.50 -7.67 13.20
N GLU A 157 -14.65 -6.52 12.55
CA GLU A 157 -13.54 -5.91 11.83
C GLU A 157 -12.42 -5.53 12.79
N ILE A 158 -12.75 -4.99 13.94
CA ILE A 158 -11.74 -4.61 14.94
C ILE A 158 -11.02 -5.86 15.45
N THR A 159 -11.77 -6.91 15.74
CA THR A 159 -11.19 -8.16 16.23
C THR A 159 -10.24 -8.76 15.21
N HIS A 160 -10.59 -8.71 13.93
CA HIS A 160 -9.76 -9.25 12.88
C HIS A 160 -8.64 -8.32 12.46
N GLY A 161 -8.71 -7.03 12.81
CA GLY A 161 -7.69 -6.06 12.47
C GLY A 161 -7.73 -5.61 11.02
N HIS A 162 -8.84 -5.84 10.32
CA HIS A 162 -8.99 -5.37 8.94
C HIS A 162 -10.47 -5.20 8.61
N VAL A 163 -10.72 -4.43 7.57
CA VAL A 163 -12.06 -4.08 7.17
C VAL A 163 -12.68 -5.19 6.33
N HIS A 164 -13.95 -5.47 6.61
CA HIS A 164 -14.77 -6.30 5.74
C HIS A 164 -15.57 -5.36 4.87
N GLY A 165 -15.49 -5.54 3.59
CA GLY A 165 -16.25 -4.72 2.67
C GLY A 165 -16.43 -5.50 1.40
N GLU A 166 -17.02 -4.87 0.41
CA GLU A 166 -17.22 -5.56 -0.84
C GLU A 166 -15.89 -5.90 -1.51
N HIS A 167 -14.82 -5.24 -1.12
CA HIS A 167 -13.49 -5.56 -1.60
C HIS A 167 -12.61 -6.12 -0.50
N GLY A 168 -13.19 -6.27 0.66
CA GLY A 168 -12.43 -6.76 1.81
C GLY A 168 -12.39 -8.25 1.80
N HIS A 169 -11.67 -8.72 2.05
CA HIS A 169 -11.50 -10.05 2.16
C HIS A 169 -10.76 -10.62 1.17
N GLN A 170 -10.57 -10.76 1.00
CA GLN A 170 -10.01 -11.26 0.39
C GLN A 170 -8.91 -11.52 0.54
N HIS A 171 -8.62 -11.87 0.72
CA HIS A 171 -7.54 -12.10 1.02
C HIS A 171 -7.03 -12.61 1.16
#